data_0c9066a139afd67bd14e9b984010d89d
#
_entry.id   0c9066a139afd67bd14e9b984010d89d
#
_cell.length_a   1.000
_cell.length_b   1.000
_cell.length_c   1.000
_cell.angle_alpha   90.00
_cell.angle_beta   90.00
_cell.angle_gamma   90.00
#
_symmetry.space_group_name_H-M   'P 1'
#
loop_
_entity.id
_entity.type
_entity.pdbx_description
1 polymer ?
#
loop_
_entity_poly.entity_id
_entity_poly.type
_entity_poly.pdbx_seq_one_letter_code
_entity_poly.pdbx_strand_id
1 'polypeptide(L)'
;APVVLKVEHLNAGKMVQDVSFELRKGEILGFSGLMGAGRTETARALFGADPKQSGKISIMDKSGQLREVTINSPQDAVKYGIGYLSEDRRRYGVVVQKSVNENTTLATMEEFTNGIFINKAKEKEVSERYVKELATKTPSGDQLVVNLSGGNQQKVVIAKWLTRDSDILIFDEPTRGIDVGAKNEIYKLMSKLAAEGKSIIMISSEMTEILRLSDRIIVMCEGKVTGNIDISEATQEHIMDKATRNID
;
A
#
# COMPACT_ATOMS: atom_id res chain seq x y z
N ALA A 1 0.73 16.55 -11.54
CA ALA A 1 1.58 15.37 -11.65
C ALA A 1 0.98 14.37 -12.63
N PRO A 2 1.80 13.58 -13.37
CA PRO A 2 1.29 12.61 -14.33
C PRO A 2 0.57 11.45 -13.61
N VAL A 3 -0.40 10.82 -14.31
CA VAL A 3 -1.09 9.61 -13.84
C VAL A 3 -0.12 8.43 -13.98
N VAL A 4 0.09 7.70 -12.88
CA VAL A 4 0.96 6.52 -12.84
C VAL A 4 0.19 5.21 -12.81
N LEU A 5 -1.06 5.25 -12.34
CA LEU A 5 -1.99 4.13 -12.32
C LEU A 5 -3.37 4.61 -12.71
N LYS A 6 -4.01 3.90 -13.62
CA LYS A 6 -5.42 4.10 -14.00
C LYS A 6 -6.17 2.78 -13.89
N VAL A 7 -7.26 2.81 -13.17
CA VAL A 7 -8.17 1.67 -13.02
C VAL A 7 -9.51 2.06 -13.63
N GLU A 8 -10.05 1.23 -14.53
CA GLU A 8 -11.28 1.49 -15.26
C GLU A 8 -12.22 0.29 -15.16
N HIS A 9 -13.43 0.53 -14.68
CA HIS A 9 -14.53 -0.44 -14.61
C HIS A 9 -14.17 -1.75 -13.90
N LEU A 10 -13.40 -1.67 -12.79
CA LEU A 10 -12.99 -2.84 -12.03
C LEU A 10 -14.18 -3.46 -11.32
N ASN A 11 -14.36 -4.77 -11.54
CA ASN A 11 -15.39 -5.59 -10.90
C ASN A 11 -14.74 -6.82 -10.25
N ALA A 12 -15.01 -7.05 -8.97
CA ALA A 12 -14.50 -8.17 -8.21
C ALA A 12 -15.46 -8.58 -7.09
N GLY A 13 -16.01 -9.80 -7.18
CA GLY A 13 -17.00 -10.27 -6.22
C GLY A 13 -18.25 -9.38 -6.17
N LYS A 14 -18.80 -9.24 -4.95
CA LYS A 14 -19.96 -8.37 -4.69
C LYS A 14 -19.56 -6.99 -4.18
N MET A 15 -18.32 -6.86 -3.70
CA MET A 15 -17.85 -5.68 -2.99
C MET A 15 -17.04 -4.70 -3.85
N VAL A 16 -16.85 -4.99 -5.15
CA VAL A 16 -16.19 -4.11 -6.10
C VAL A 16 -17.03 -4.06 -7.36
N GLN A 17 -17.73 -2.94 -7.56
CA GLN A 17 -18.73 -2.77 -8.61
C GLN A 17 -18.41 -1.52 -9.42
N ASP A 18 -17.91 -1.71 -10.63
CA ASP A 18 -17.62 -0.63 -11.59
C ASP A 18 -16.67 0.44 -11.04
N VAL A 19 -15.66 0.03 -10.27
CA VAL A 19 -14.73 0.96 -9.62
C VAL A 19 -13.73 1.51 -10.62
N SER A 20 -13.69 2.85 -10.73
CA SER A 20 -12.75 3.57 -11.60
C SER A 20 -12.08 4.70 -10.82
N PHE A 21 -10.75 4.81 -10.94
CA PHE A 21 -9.96 5.90 -10.34
C PHE A 21 -8.58 6.00 -10.99
N GLU A 22 -7.90 7.10 -10.71
CA GLU A 22 -6.53 7.35 -11.14
C GLU A 22 -5.66 7.73 -9.94
N LEU A 23 -4.40 7.31 -9.97
CA LEU A 23 -3.37 7.71 -9.01
C LEU A 23 -2.29 8.50 -9.74
N ARG A 24 -1.87 9.63 -9.18
CA ARG A 24 -0.84 10.50 -9.74
C ARG A 24 0.51 10.26 -9.08
N LYS A 25 1.57 10.61 -9.78
CA LYS A 25 2.94 10.50 -9.25
C LYS A 25 3.13 11.35 -8.00
N GLY A 26 3.61 10.74 -6.92
CA GLY A 26 3.85 11.42 -5.65
C GLY A 26 2.59 11.78 -4.88
N GLU A 27 1.42 11.27 -5.27
CA GLU A 27 0.14 11.49 -4.62
C GLU A 27 -0.09 10.47 -3.49
N ILE A 28 -0.70 10.92 -2.41
CA ILE A 28 -1.37 10.07 -1.43
C ILE A 28 -2.87 10.12 -1.71
N LEU A 29 -3.41 9.10 -2.37
CA LEU A 29 -4.83 8.94 -2.66
C LEU A 29 -5.50 8.18 -1.51
N GLY A 30 -6.31 8.87 -0.73
CA GLY A 30 -7.07 8.27 0.37
C GLY A 30 -8.31 7.53 -0.13
N PHE A 31 -8.57 6.35 0.43
CA PHE A 31 -9.82 5.61 0.24
C PHE A 31 -10.61 5.64 1.53
N SER A 32 -11.75 6.29 1.51
CA SER A 32 -12.69 6.43 2.63
C SER A 32 -14.02 5.72 2.34
N GLY A 33 -14.78 5.44 3.38
CA GLY A 33 -16.09 4.79 3.31
C GLY A 33 -16.39 4.03 4.58
N LEU A 34 -17.64 3.62 4.75
CA LEU A 34 -18.06 2.80 5.90
C LEU A 34 -17.41 1.41 5.86
N MET A 35 -17.50 0.70 6.99
CA MET A 35 -17.09 -0.69 7.06
C MET A 35 -17.86 -1.51 6.02
N GLY A 36 -17.15 -2.34 5.25
CA GLY A 36 -17.77 -3.11 4.17
C GLY A 36 -18.04 -2.31 2.88
N ALA A 37 -17.49 -1.10 2.73
CA ALA A 37 -17.66 -0.30 1.51
C ALA A 37 -16.90 -0.85 0.29
N GLY A 38 -16.02 -1.85 0.45
CA GLY A 38 -15.28 -2.45 -0.66
C GLY A 38 -13.87 -1.91 -0.87
N ARG A 39 -13.33 -1.11 0.06
CA ARG A 39 -12.01 -0.49 -0.05
C ARG A 39 -10.86 -1.52 -0.12
N THR A 40 -10.78 -2.39 0.88
CA THR A 40 -9.79 -3.48 0.95
C THR A 40 -9.95 -4.45 -0.21
N GLU A 41 -11.18 -4.81 -0.57
CA GLU A 41 -11.49 -5.69 -1.69
C GLU A 41 -11.02 -5.08 -3.02
N THR A 42 -11.19 -3.77 -3.21
CA THR A 42 -10.67 -3.04 -4.38
C THR A 42 -9.14 -3.13 -4.44
N ALA A 43 -8.46 -2.87 -3.33
CA ALA A 43 -7.00 -2.96 -3.27
C ALA A 43 -6.49 -4.39 -3.52
N ARG A 44 -7.16 -5.39 -2.95
CA ARG A 44 -6.83 -6.81 -3.14
C ARG A 44 -7.05 -7.27 -4.59
N ALA A 45 -8.13 -6.82 -5.23
CA ALA A 45 -8.40 -7.12 -6.64
C ALA A 45 -7.37 -6.42 -7.56
N LEU A 46 -6.99 -5.17 -7.26
CA LEU A 46 -5.94 -4.45 -7.96
C LEU A 46 -4.59 -5.15 -7.84
N PHE A 47 -4.26 -5.66 -6.65
CA PHE A 47 -3.01 -6.37 -6.38
C PHE A 47 -3.01 -7.82 -6.92
N GLY A 48 -4.15 -8.31 -7.41
CA GLY A 48 -4.30 -9.69 -7.89
C GLY A 48 -4.36 -10.72 -6.78
N ALA A 49 -4.60 -10.31 -5.53
CA ALA A 49 -4.80 -11.21 -4.39
C ALA A 49 -6.20 -11.84 -4.40
N ASP A 50 -7.18 -11.13 -4.95
CA ASP A 50 -8.52 -11.63 -5.20
C ASP A 50 -8.83 -11.61 -6.70
N PRO A 51 -9.59 -12.58 -7.23
CA PRO A 51 -9.92 -12.64 -8.65
C PRO A 51 -10.86 -11.49 -9.03
N LYS A 52 -10.56 -10.82 -10.15
CA LYS A 52 -11.46 -9.83 -10.76
C LYS A 52 -12.26 -10.46 -11.90
N GLN A 53 -13.51 -10.01 -12.08
CA GLN A 53 -14.36 -10.43 -13.20
C GLN A 53 -14.11 -9.61 -14.46
N SER A 54 -13.85 -8.29 -14.30
CA SER A 54 -13.59 -7.37 -15.40
C SER A 54 -12.86 -6.13 -14.92
N GLY A 55 -12.52 -5.26 -15.85
CA GLY A 55 -11.84 -3.99 -15.60
C GLY A 55 -10.46 -3.95 -16.24
N LYS A 56 -10.01 -2.71 -16.50
CA LYS A 56 -8.70 -2.42 -17.08
C LYS A 56 -7.81 -1.76 -16.06
N ILE A 57 -6.56 -2.16 -16.03
CA ILE A 57 -5.51 -1.57 -15.20
C ILE A 57 -4.42 -1.09 -16.15
N SER A 58 -4.09 0.19 -16.09
CA SER A 58 -2.98 0.77 -16.85
C SER A 58 -1.96 1.37 -15.88
N ILE A 59 -0.69 1.09 -16.14
CA ILE A 59 0.44 1.56 -15.32
C ILE A 59 1.41 2.33 -16.21
N MET A 60 1.96 3.41 -15.68
CA MET A 60 2.96 4.21 -16.38
C MET A 60 4.27 3.42 -16.50
N ASP A 61 4.72 3.23 -17.72
CA ASP A 61 5.98 2.58 -18.02
C ASP A 61 7.18 3.55 -17.86
N LYS A 62 8.40 3.03 -18.04
CA LYS A 62 9.64 3.82 -17.94
C LYS A 62 9.74 4.93 -19.00
N SER A 63 8.92 4.88 -20.05
CA SER A 63 8.85 5.94 -21.08
C SER A 63 7.87 7.06 -20.71
N GLY A 64 7.16 6.93 -19.57
CA GLY A 64 6.15 7.88 -19.11
C GLY A 64 4.77 7.69 -19.77
N GLN A 65 4.55 6.56 -20.43
CA GLN A 65 3.26 6.25 -21.07
C GLN A 65 2.46 5.27 -20.24
N LEU A 66 1.14 5.52 -20.11
CA LEU A 66 0.21 4.55 -19.53
C LEU A 66 0.04 3.37 -20.48
N ARG A 67 0.28 2.16 -19.98
CA ARG A 67 0.05 0.91 -20.71
C ARG A 67 -0.86 0.00 -19.94
N GLU A 68 -1.82 -0.59 -20.65
CA GLU A 68 -2.69 -1.62 -20.08
C GLU A 68 -1.85 -2.85 -19.71
N VAL A 69 -2.08 -3.35 -18.50
CA VAL A 69 -1.36 -4.49 -17.93
C VAL A 69 -2.35 -5.53 -17.42
N THR A 70 -1.94 -6.78 -17.46
CA THR A 70 -2.72 -7.89 -16.89
C THR A 70 -2.16 -8.27 -15.53
N ILE A 71 -2.99 -8.12 -14.50
CA ILE A 71 -2.66 -8.53 -13.12
C ILE A 71 -3.67 -9.59 -12.70
N ASN A 72 -3.23 -10.83 -12.63
CA ASN A 72 -4.05 -11.98 -12.19
C ASN A 72 -3.52 -12.61 -10.90
N SER A 73 -2.35 -12.16 -10.44
CA SER A 73 -1.70 -12.65 -9.23
C SER A 73 -0.91 -11.52 -8.55
N PRO A 74 -0.60 -11.65 -7.25
CA PRO A 74 0.32 -10.74 -6.58
C PRO A 74 1.69 -10.62 -7.25
N GLN A 75 2.19 -11.70 -7.84
CA GLN A 75 3.45 -11.71 -8.58
C GLN A 75 3.40 -10.79 -9.80
N ASP A 76 2.26 -10.72 -10.49
CA ASP A 76 2.09 -9.79 -11.62
C ASP A 76 2.13 -8.34 -11.13
N ALA A 77 1.40 -8.02 -10.06
CA ALA A 77 1.40 -6.68 -9.47
C ALA A 77 2.82 -6.23 -9.06
N VAL A 78 3.57 -7.13 -8.43
CA VAL A 78 4.96 -6.88 -8.01
C VAL A 78 5.88 -6.62 -9.21
N LYS A 79 5.71 -7.32 -10.33
CA LYS A 79 6.47 -7.05 -11.58
C LYS A 79 6.22 -5.65 -12.12
N TYR A 80 5.03 -5.11 -11.91
CA TYR A 80 4.65 -3.75 -12.32
C TYR A 80 4.92 -2.70 -11.25
N GLY A 81 5.69 -3.04 -10.20
CA GLY A 81 6.13 -2.09 -9.19
C GLY A 81 5.06 -1.73 -8.16
N ILE A 82 4.05 -2.58 -7.96
CA ILE A 82 3.04 -2.39 -6.91
C ILE A 82 3.44 -3.18 -5.66
N GLY A 83 3.53 -2.51 -4.52
CA GLY A 83 3.68 -3.12 -3.20
C GLY A 83 2.37 -3.00 -2.41
N TYR A 84 2.04 -4.01 -1.61
CA TYR A 84 0.81 -4.05 -0.81
C TYR A 84 1.13 -4.32 0.67
N LEU A 85 0.80 -3.35 1.50
CA LEU A 85 0.89 -3.43 2.96
C LEU A 85 -0.51 -3.74 3.50
N SER A 86 -0.74 -5.02 3.79
CA SER A 86 -2.02 -5.54 4.24
C SER A 86 -2.37 -5.07 5.66
N GLU A 87 -3.66 -4.89 5.93
CA GLU A 87 -4.22 -4.64 7.25
C GLU A 87 -3.70 -5.65 8.30
N ASP A 88 -3.69 -6.95 7.98
CA ASP A 88 -3.09 -7.98 8.82
C ASP A 88 -1.63 -8.24 8.44
N ARG A 89 -0.74 -7.35 8.95
CA ARG A 89 0.69 -7.44 8.68
C ARG A 89 1.34 -8.73 9.17
N ARG A 90 0.81 -9.35 10.25
CA ARG A 90 1.36 -10.59 10.82
C ARG A 90 1.06 -11.80 9.95
N ARG A 91 -0.08 -11.80 9.29
CA ARG A 91 -0.50 -12.90 8.42
C ARG A 91 0.03 -12.76 6.98
N TYR A 92 0.07 -11.53 6.46
CA TYR A 92 0.37 -11.28 5.05
C TYR A 92 1.55 -10.35 4.80
N GLY A 93 1.97 -9.60 5.81
CA GLY A 93 3.02 -8.60 5.67
C GLY A 93 4.43 -9.13 5.95
N VAL A 94 4.60 -9.85 7.04
CA VAL A 94 5.89 -10.37 7.52
C VAL A 94 5.80 -11.85 7.91
N VAL A 95 6.93 -12.54 7.85
CA VAL A 95 7.10 -13.85 8.47
C VAL A 95 7.67 -13.60 9.88
N VAL A 96 6.79 -13.57 10.88
CA VAL A 96 7.12 -13.10 12.24
C VAL A 96 8.26 -13.88 12.92
N GLN A 97 8.44 -15.15 12.54
CA GLN A 97 9.51 -16.04 13.06
C GLN A 97 10.83 -15.88 12.32
N LYS A 98 10.91 -15.00 11.33
CA LYS A 98 12.10 -14.65 10.59
C LYS A 98 12.69 -13.33 11.09
N SER A 99 13.97 -13.13 10.82
CA SER A 99 14.69 -11.91 11.20
C SER A 99 14.22 -10.68 10.40
N VAL A 100 14.60 -9.50 10.85
CA VAL A 100 14.44 -8.24 10.11
C VAL A 100 15.14 -8.33 8.75
N ASN A 101 16.37 -8.89 8.71
CA ASN A 101 17.14 -9.09 7.48
C ASN A 101 16.36 -9.92 6.47
N GLU A 102 15.89 -11.10 6.87
CA GLU A 102 15.17 -12.03 6.00
C GLU A 102 13.84 -11.44 5.51
N ASN A 103 13.10 -10.73 6.36
CA ASN A 103 11.85 -10.10 5.97
C ASN A 103 12.06 -8.94 5.00
N THR A 104 13.10 -8.13 5.18
CA THR A 104 13.41 -6.98 4.32
C THR A 104 13.67 -7.41 2.89
N THR A 105 14.33 -8.54 2.67
CA THR A 105 14.72 -9.03 1.34
C THR A 105 13.75 -10.04 0.74
N LEU A 106 12.69 -10.40 1.47
CA LEU A 106 11.78 -11.48 1.11
C LEU A 106 11.11 -11.29 -0.27
N ALA A 107 10.77 -10.06 -0.64
CA ALA A 107 10.11 -9.77 -1.92
C ALA A 107 11.07 -9.74 -3.13
N THR A 108 12.38 -9.84 -2.87
CA THR A 108 13.45 -9.75 -3.87
C THR A 108 14.50 -10.84 -3.67
N MET A 109 14.10 -12.00 -3.14
CA MET A 109 15.03 -13.09 -2.80
C MET A 109 15.93 -13.47 -3.98
N GLU A 110 15.44 -13.39 -5.21
CA GLU A 110 16.18 -13.66 -6.44
C GLU A 110 17.44 -12.80 -6.60
N GLU A 111 17.44 -11.57 -6.08
CA GLU A 111 18.60 -10.67 -6.14
C GLU A 111 19.66 -10.97 -5.08
N PHE A 112 19.30 -11.74 -4.08
CA PHE A 112 20.15 -12.13 -2.95
C PHE A 112 20.60 -13.58 -3.02
N THR A 113 20.21 -14.32 -4.08
CA THR A 113 20.58 -15.73 -4.25
C THR A 113 21.66 -15.89 -5.31
N ASN A 114 22.59 -16.82 -5.05
CA ASN A 114 23.55 -17.31 -6.03
C ASN A 114 23.39 -18.84 -6.11
N GLY A 115 22.63 -19.30 -7.10
CA GLY A 115 22.17 -20.69 -7.15
C GLY A 115 21.24 -20.99 -5.99
N ILE A 116 21.61 -21.93 -5.13
CA ILE A 116 20.86 -22.36 -3.94
C ILE A 116 21.27 -21.60 -2.66
N PHE A 117 22.29 -20.77 -2.72
CA PHE A 117 22.82 -20.07 -1.54
C PHE A 117 22.36 -18.62 -1.49
N ILE A 118 21.99 -18.15 -0.29
CA ILE A 118 21.65 -16.76 -0.02
C ILE A 118 22.92 -15.99 0.35
N ASN A 119 23.14 -14.84 -0.30
CA ASN A 119 24.22 -13.92 0.07
C ASN A 119 23.83 -13.14 1.33
N LYS A 120 24.13 -13.73 2.49
CA LYS A 120 23.81 -13.15 3.81
C LYS A 120 24.47 -11.79 4.06
N ALA A 121 25.65 -11.54 3.49
CA ALA A 121 26.35 -10.26 3.64
C ALA A 121 25.58 -9.14 2.92
N LYS A 122 25.17 -9.36 1.67
CA LYS A 122 24.35 -8.40 0.90
C LYS A 122 22.96 -8.19 1.52
N GLU A 123 22.32 -9.27 1.98
CA GLU A 123 21.03 -9.21 2.69
C GLU A 123 21.14 -8.30 3.93
N LYS A 124 22.18 -8.49 4.75
CA LYS A 124 22.42 -7.69 5.94
C LYS A 124 22.67 -6.22 5.60
N GLU A 125 23.53 -5.94 4.62
CA GLU A 125 23.87 -4.59 4.18
C GLU A 125 22.61 -3.80 3.77
N VAL A 126 21.76 -4.41 2.93
CA VAL A 126 20.52 -3.77 2.46
C VAL A 126 19.54 -3.58 3.61
N SER A 127 19.40 -4.57 4.49
CA SER A 127 18.53 -4.47 5.66
C SER A 127 18.98 -3.38 6.63
N GLU A 128 20.27 -3.29 6.95
CA GLU A 128 20.82 -2.24 7.83
C GLU A 128 20.61 -0.85 7.26
N ARG A 129 20.71 -0.67 5.94
CA ARG A 129 20.38 0.59 5.28
C ARG A 129 18.94 0.99 5.55
N TYR A 130 17.96 0.11 5.35
CA TYR A 130 16.55 0.42 5.60
C TYR A 130 16.20 0.53 7.08
N VAL A 131 16.83 -0.23 7.96
CA VAL A 131 16.68 -0.06 9.41
C VAL A 131 17.04 1.37 9.82
N LYS A 132 18.14 1.91 9.28
CA LYS A 132 18.60 3.28 9.53
C LYS A 132 17.67 4.31 8.87
N GLU A 133 17.34 4.12 7.59
CA GLU A 133 16.54 5.06 6.79
C GLU A 133 15.11 5.24 7.33
N LEU A 134 14.50 4.14 7.76
CA LEU A 134 13.16 4.11 8.33
C LEU A 134 13.15 4.31 9.86
N ALA A 135 14.31 4.48 10.47
CA ALA A 135 14.48 4.56 11.92
C ALA A 135 13.77 3.41 12.66
N THR A 136 13.97 2.19 12.18
CA THR A 136 13.38 0.98 12.81
C THR A 136 14.10 0.68 14.11
N LYS A 137 13.37 0.63 15.22
CA LYS A 137 13.94 0.32 16.53
C LYS A 137 14.10 -1.19 16.67
N THR A 138 15.32 -1.67 16.48
CA THR A 138 15.72 -3.07 16.64
C THR A 138 17.15 -3.14 17.17
N PRO A 139 17.49 -4.13 18.03
CA PRO A 139 18.87 -4.33 18.51
C PRO A 139 19.83 -4.68 17.36
N SER A 140 19.36 -5.45 16.39
CA SER A 140 20.13 -5.84 15.20
C SER A 140 19.18 -6.27 14.07
N GLY A 141 19.70 -6.46 12.87
CA GLY A 141 18.96 -7.05 11.75
C GLY A 141 18.65 -8.55 11.92
N ASP A 142 19.35 -9.23 12.84
CA ASP A 142 19.10 -10.65 13.16
C ASP A 142 17.95 -10.84 14.17
N GLN A 143 17.44 -9.75 14.75
CA GLN A 143 16.29 -9.79 15.66
C GLN A 143 15.06 -10.36 14.94
N LEU A 144 14.37 -11.30 15.58
CA LEU A 144 13.11 -11.84 15.07
C LEU A 144 12.01 -10.76 15.09
N VAL A 145 11.26 -10.68 14.00
CA VAL A 145 10.21 -9.66 13.84
C VAL A 145 9.08 -9.80 14.87
N VAL A 146 8.84 -11.00 15.38
CA VAL A 146 7.85 -11.23 16.46
C VAL A 146 8.12 -10.39 17.70
N ASN A 147 9.39 -10.08 17.99
CA ASN A 147 9.82 -9.32 19.17
C ASN A 147 9.76 -7.80 18.99
N LEU A 148 9.41 -7.32 17.79
CA LEU A 148 9.30 -5.90 17.51
C LEU A 148 7.90 -5.37 17.87
N SER A 149 7.83 -4.08 18.23
CA SER A 149 6.54 -3.38 18.35
C SER A 149 5.80 -3.32 17.00
N GLY A 150 4.49 -3.12 17.04
CA GLY A 150 3.67 -3.03 15.83
C GLY A 150 4.16 -1.99 14.82
N GLY A 151 4.57 -0.81 15.28
CA GLY A 151 5.13 0.24 14.42
C GLY A 151 6.45 -0.18 13.75
N ASN A 152 7.33 -0.90 14.47
CA ASN A 152 8.58 -1.40 13.89
C ASN A 152 8.34 -2.57 12.94
N GLN A 153 7.37 -3.46 13.22
CA GLN A 153 6.93 -4.47 12.26
C GLN A 153 6.43 -3.83 10.96
N GLN A 154 5.64 -2.75 11.05
CA GLN A 154 5.17 -2.01 9.88
C GLN A 154 6.33 -1.43 9.06
N LYS A 155 7.34 -0.87 9.71
CA LYS A 155 8.55 -0.37 9.05
C LYS A 155 9.31 -1.48 8.31
N VAL A 156 9.35 -2.71 8.85
CA VAL A 156 9.93 -3.87 8.15
C VAL A 156 9.12 -4.23 6.89
N VAL A 157 7.78 -4.16 6.95
CA VAL A 157 6.94 -4.37 5.75
C VAL A 157 7.22 -3.31 4.69
N ILE A 158 7.36 -2.05 5.11
CA ILE A 158 7.71 -0.94 4.18
C ILE A 158 9.10 -1.19 3.58
N ALA A 159 10.11 -1.54 4.39
CA ALA A 159 11.45 -1.88 3.92
C ALA A 159 11.44 -2.98 2.85
N LYS A 160 10.64 -4.03 3.04
CA LYS A 160 10.47 -5.11 2.07
C LYS A 160 10.04 -4.59 0.69
N TRP A 161 9.06 -3.69 0.63
CA TRP A 161 8.58 -3.15 -0.64
C TRP A 161 9.50 -2.10 -1.25
N LEU A 162 10.23 -1.33 -0.41
CA LEU A 162 11.26 -0.41 -0.89
C LEU A 162 12.49 -1.18 -1.44
N THR A 163 12.84 -2.32 -0.86
CA THR A 163 13.89 -3.21 -1.40
C THR A 163 13.51 -3.71 -2.80
N ARG A 164 12.22 -3.95 -3.06
CA ARG A 164 11.68 -4.31 -4.38
C ARG A 164 11.60 -3.14 -5.35
N ASP A 165 11.95 -1.92 -4.92
CA ASP A 165 11.83 -0.69 -5.71
C ASP A 165 10.40 -0.43 -6.22
N SER A 166 9.41 -0.74 -5.39
CA SER A 166 8.01 -0.48 -5.72
C SER A 166 7.75 1.02 -5.81
N ASP A 167 7.13 1.45 -6.92
CA ASP A 167 6.78 2.86 -7.16
C ASP A 167 5.37 3.21 -6.70
N ILE A 168 4.50 2.21 -6.65
CA ILE A 168 3.12 2.31 -6.16
C ILE A 168 3.02 1.47 -4.89
N LEU A 169 2.58 2.10 -3.80
CA LEU A 169 2.44 1.46 -2.50
C LEU A 169 0.99 1.54 -2.03
N ILE A 170 0.39 0.40 -1.75
CA ILE A 170 -0.95 0.32 -1.17
C ILE A 170 -0.79 0.10 0.33
N PHE A 171 -1.25 1.05 1.14
CA PHE A 171 -1.30 0.97 2.59
C PHE A 171 -2.74 0.71 3.03
N ASP A 172 -3.01 -0.52 3.45
CA ASP A 172 -4.33 -0.93 3.93
C ASP A 172 -4.33 -0.94 5.47
N GLU A 173 -5.05 0.02 6.07
CA GLU A 173 -5.10 0.26 7.51
C GLU A 173 -3.69 0.36 8.15
N PRO A 174 -2.81 1.26 7.68
CA PRO A 174 -1.38 1.23 7.98
C PRO A 174 -1.04 1.38 9.46
N THR A 175 -1.94 1.94 10.24
CA THR A 175 -1.72 2.24 11.66
C THR A 175 -2.58 1.41 12.60
N ARG A 176 -3.32 0.44 12.08
CA ARG A 176 -4.17 -0.44 12.90
C ARG A 176 -3.33 -1.26 13.88
N GLY A 177 -3.68 -1.19 15.16
CA GLY A 177 -2.96 -1.88 16.22
C GLY A 177 -1.57 -1.33 16.50
N ILE A 178 -1.32 -0.06 16.16
CA ILE A 178 -0.09 0.68 16.44
C ILE A 178 -0.40 1.74 17.49
N ASP A 179 0.55 1.97 18.42
CA ASP A 179 0.41 3.02 19.43
C ASP A 179 0.48 4.44 18.82
N VAL A 180 -0.08 5.42 19.54
CA VAL A 180 -0.24 6.80 19.04
C VAL A 180 1.10 7.45 18.64
N GLY A 181 2.16 7.16 19.38
CA GLY A 181 3.49 7.69 19.08
C GLY A 181 4.02 7.15 17.76
N ALA A 182 3.92 5.83 17.57
CA ALA A 182 4.37 5.17 16.34
C ALA A 182 3.47 5.50 15.13
N LYS A 183 2.18 5.79 15.30
CA LYS A 183 1.32 6.27 14.20
C LYS A 183 1.91 7.52 13.53
N ASN A 184 2.33 8.51 14.31
CA ASN A 184 2.92 9.72 13.77
C ASN A 184 4.22 9.47 13.00
N GLU A 185 5.01 8.47 13.40
CA GLU A 185 6.22 8.07 12.65
C GLU A 185 5.84 7.49 11.28
N ILE A 186 4.78 6.66 11.21
CA ILE A 186 4.27 6.10 9.94
C ILE A 186 3.71 7.22 9.04
N TYR A 187 2.97 8.19 9.59
CA TYR A 187 2.47 9.33 8.81
C TYR A 187 3.59 10.14 8.17
N LYS A 188 4.62 10.49 8.96
CA LYS A 188 5.80 11.19 8.44
C LYS A 188 6.52 10.39 7.35
N LEU A 189 6.60 9.07 7.53
CA LEU A 189 7.22 8.19 6.55
C LEU A 189 6.43 8.16 5.25
N MET A 190 5.10 8.02 5.28
CA MET A 190 4.25 8.07 4.09
C MET A 190 4.40 9.39 3.35
N SER A 191 4.35 10.52 4.07
CA SER A 191 4.54 11.85 3.47
C SER A 191 5.94 12.01 2.85
N LYS A 192 6.98 11.48 3.49
CA LYS A 192 8.35 11.47 2.96
C LYS A 192 8.43 10.66 1.67
N LEU A 193 7.88 9.44 1.65
CA LEU A 193 7.88 8.57 0.47
C LEU A 193 7.14 9.21 -0.72
N ALA A 194 6.00 9.86 -0.47
CA ALA A 194 5.27 10.61 -1.50
C ALA A 194 6.10 11.79 -2.03
N ALA A 195 6.75 12.55 -1.17
CA ALA A 195 7.64 13.65 -1.56
C ALA A 195 8.86 13.16 -2.37
N GLU A 196 9.32 11.93 -2.14
CA GLU A 196 10.38 11.27 -2.90
C GLU A 196 9.88 10.66 -4.24
N GLY A 197 8.58 10.82 -4.54
CA GLY A 197 7.98 10.43 -5.81
C GLY A 197 7.31 9.05 -5.83
N LYS A 198 7.23 8.35 -4.69
CA LYS A 198 6.40 7.16 -4.56
C LYS A 198 4.92 7.56 -4.57
N SER A 199 4.07 6.77 -5.17
CA SER A 199 2.63 7.03 -5.28
C SER A 199 1.88 6.09 -4.35
N ILE A 200 0.99 6.63 -3.52
CA ILE A 200 0.42 5.88 -2.39
C ILE A 200 -1.10 5.83 -2.50
N ILE A 201 -1.66 4.63 -2.40
CA ILE A 201 -3.07 4.42 -2.09
C ILE A 201 -3.14 4.14 -0.59
N MET A 202 -3.87 4.96 0.15
CA MET A 202 -4.04 4.79 1.60
C MET A 202 -5.50 4.47 1.91
N ILE A 203 -5.75 3.29 2.46
CA ILE A 203 -7.05 2.89 2.97
C ILE A 203 -7.02 3.06 4.49
N SER A 204 -7.96 3.83 5.04
CA SER A 204 -8.11 3.97 6.49
C SER A 204 -9.57 4.07 6.89
N SER A 205 -9.90 3.45 8.01
CA SER A 205 -11.17 3.61 8.71
C SER A 205 -11.20 4.87 9.60
N GLU A 206 -10.02 5.46 9.86
CA GLU A 206 -9.90 6.67 10.66
C GLU A 206 -10.00 7.92 9.78
N MET A 207 -11.11 8.66 9.88
CA MET A 207 -11.36 9.88 9.10
C MET A 207 -10.25 10.93 9.28
N THR A 208 -9.68 11.02 10.48
CA THR A 208 -8.60 11.94 10.79
C THR A 208 -7.31 11.64 10.02
N GLU A 209 -7.03 10.36 9.75
CA GLU A 209 -5.89 9.95 8.92
C GLU A 209 -6.12 10.33 7.46
N ILE A 210 -7.31 10.04 6.94
CA ILE A 210 -7.71 10.39 5.58
C ILE A 210 -7.56 11.88 5.33
N LEU A 211 -8.14 12.72 6.20
CA LEU A 211 -8.10 14.18 6.06
C LEU A 211 -6.69 14.77 6.25
N ARG A 212 -5.85 14.12 7.05
CA ARG A 212 -4.51 14.61 7.36
C ARG A 212 -3.47 14.31 6.28
N LEU A 213 -3.58 13.14 5.64
CA LEU A 213 -2.50 12.60 4.80
C LEU A 213 -2.82 12.63 3.31
N SER A 214 -4.09 12.60 2.94
CA SER A 214 -4.48 12.47 1.53
C SER A 214 -4.36 13.80 0.80
N ASP A 215 -3.94 13.75 -0.45
CA ASP A 215 -4.03 14.86 -1.40
C ASP A 215 -5.42 14.91 -2.07
N ARG A 216 -6.02 13.74 -2.24
CA ARG A 216 -7.34 13.53 -2.81
C ARG A 216 -7.97 12.28 -2.22
N ILE A 217 -9.30 12.22 -2.18
CA ILE A 217 -10.04 11.16 -1.49
C ILE A 217 -11.04 10.53 -2.44
N ILE A 218 -10.94 9.22 -2.61
CA ILE A 218 -11.98 8.38 -3.19
C ILE A 218 -12.90 7.92 -2.07
N VAL A 219 -14.17 8.20 -2.18
CA VAL A 219 -15.18 7.72 -1.22
C VAL A 219 -15.92 6.55 -1.85
N MET A 220 -16.05 5.47 -1.09
CA MET A 220 -16.75 4.26 -1.50
C MET A 220 -17.98 4.01 -0.63
N CYS A 221 -19.03 3.52 -1.28
CA CYS A 221 -20.25 3.05 -0.64
C CYS A 221 -20.72 1.78 -1.37
N GLU A 222 -20.98 0.70 -0.63
CA GLU A 222 -21.54 -0.56 -1.15
C GLU A 222 -20.84 -1.08 -2.43
N GLY A 223 -19.52 -0.98 -2.46
CA GLY A 223 -18.69 -1.48 -3.57
C GLY A 223 -18.53 -0.52 -4.74
N LYS A 224 -19.10 0.68 -4.70
CA LYS A 224 -19.03 1.69 -5.76
C LYS A 224 -18.30 2.94 -5.30
N VAL A 225 -17.68 3.65 -6.25
CA VAL A 225 -17.13 4.98 -6.01
C VAL A 225 -18.26 5.99 -6.02
N THR A 226 -18.44 6.69 -4.90
CA THR A 226 -19.50 7.70 -4.72
C THR A 226 -18.97 9.13 -4.65
N GLY A 227 -17.66 9.29 -4.50
CA GLY A 227 -17.00 10.58 -4.47
C GLY A 227 -15.54 10.52 -4.87
N ASN A 228 -15.08 11.60 -5.49
CA ASN A 228 -13.67 11.88 -5.78
C ASN A 228 -13.44 13.34 -5.39
N ILE A 229 -12.85 13.56 -4.21
CA ILE A 229 -12.84 14.85 -3.52
C ILE A 229 -11.39 15.33 -3.41
N ASP A 230 -11.09 16.53 -3.88
CA ASP A 230 -9.82 17.19 -3.58
C ASP A 230 -9.73 17.54 -2.09
N ILE A 231 -8.53 17.45 -1.50
CA ILE A 231 -8.38 17.69 -0.07
C ILE A 231 -8.80 19.11 0.34
N SER A 232 -8.67 20.09 -0.55
CA SER A 232 -9.10 21.47 -0.32
C SER A 232 -10.59 21.62 -0.10
N GLU A 233 -11.40 20.66 -0.60
CA GLU A 233 -12.86 20.63 -0.49
C GLU A 233 -13.35 19.56 0.50
N ALA A 234 -12.42 18.77 1.05
CA ALA A 234 -12.75 17.64 1.90
C ALA A 234 -13.09 18.10 3.32
N THR A 235 -14.30 17.79 3.74
CA THR A 235 -14.74 17.89 5.14
C THR A 235 -15.26 16.54 5.60
N GLN A 236 -15.28 16.31 6.90
CA GLN A 236 -15.83 15.09 7.46
C GLN A 236 -17.29 14.88 7.01
N GLU A 237 -18.10 15.93 7.01
CA GLU A 237 -19.49 15.91 6.56
C GLU A 237 -19.61 15.54 5.08
N HIS A 238 -18.78 16.17 4.22
CA HIS A 238 -18.80 15.91 2.78
C HIS A 238 -18.43 14.46 2.45
N ILE A 239 -17.41 13.92 3.14
CA ILE A 239 -17.00 12.52 2.99
C ILE A 239 -18.12 11.59 3.48
N MET A 240 -18.72 11.86 4.65
CA MET A 240 -19.80 11.03 5.21
C MET A 240 -21.06 11.07 4.35
N ASP A 241 -21.43 12.22 3.79
CA ASP A 241 -22.54 12.33 2.82
C ASP A 241 -22.33 11.37 1.64
N LYS A 242 -21.12 11.32 1.07
CA LYS A 242 -20.80 10.40 -0.03
C LYS A 242 -20.73 8.93 0.42
N ALA A 243 -20.23 8.68 1.63
CA ALA A 243 -20.08 7.32 2.16
C ALA A 243 -21.41 6.65 2.54
N THR A 244 -22.50 7.43 2.67
CA THR A 244 -23.84 6.95 3.06
C THR A 244 -24.87 7.06 1.93
N ARG A 245 -24.49 7.60 0.76
CA ARG A 245 -25.41 7.68 -0.37
C ARG A 245 -25.60 6.30 -0.99
N ASN A 246 -26.84 5.80 -0.88
CA ASN A 246 -27.28 4.74 -1.77
C ASN A 246 -27.32 5.30 -3.18
N ILE A 247 -26.56 4.68 -4.07
CA ILE A 247 -26.63 4.97 -5.50
C ILE A 247 -27.75 4.06 -6.02
N ASP A 248 -28.94 4.65 -6.23
CA ASP A 248 -30.04 4.02 -6.94
C ASP A 248 -29.64 3.74 -8.39
#